data_cbbca0d0d281ede6c1fed7befc3637a7
#
_entry.id   cbbca0d0d281ede6c1fed7befc3637a7
#
_cell.length_a   1.000
_cell.length_b   1.000
_cell.length_c   1.000
_cell.angle_alpha   90.00
_cell.angle_beta   90.00
_cell.angle_gamma   90.00
#
_symmetry.space_group_name_H-M   'P 1'
#
loop_
_entity.id
_entity.type
_entity.pdbx_description
1 polymer ?
#
loop_
_entity_poly.entity_id
_entity_poly.type
_entity_poly.pdbx_seq_one_letter_code
_entity_poly.pdbx_strand_id
1 'polypeptide(L)'
;MNKGVIYSVLAALAFSFQNVIVKDLSVSMGTGEIAFFRGTVSAVIIVALMKLQGIHLSHEDRPTLALRGVLGGVGMVCMFYGLRGVPLGDASILSQLSAFFVMLFAAIFLKEVIPKKAVLPLIFIIGGASLVVRPLHFDAFNVYSLFVLAQA
;
A
#
# COMPACT_ATOMS: atom_id res chain seq x y z
N MET A 1 13.32 -17.22 16.12
CA MET A 1 12.52 -16.19 15.39
C MET A 1 12.45 -16.62 13.93
N ASN A 2 11.25 -16.76 13.36
CA ASN A 2 11.10 -17.21 11.98
C ASN A 2 11.69 -16.17 11.04
N LYS A 3 12.54 -16.59 10.09
CA LYS A 3 13.19 -15.69 9.11
C LYS A 3 12.18 -14.74 8.41
N GLY A 4 10.94 -15.22 8.17
CA GLY A 4 9.87 -14.42 7.61
C GLY A 4 9.47 -13.21 8.46
N VAL A 5 9.44 -13.34 9.79
CA VAL A 5 9.13 -12.22 10.70
C VAL A 5 10.22 -11.14 10.63
N ILE A 6 11.49 -11.55 10.57
CA ILE A 6 12.61 -10.60 10.45
C ILE A 6 12.49 -9.82 9.13
N TYR A 7 12.25 -10.50 8.01
CA TYR A 7 12.07 -9.84 6.71
C TYR A 7 10.85 -8.92 6.68
N SER A 8 9.75 -9.29 7.33
CA SER A 8 8.56 -8.43 7.41
C SER A 8 8.82 -7.15 8.21
N VAL A 9 9.56 -7.26 9.32
CA VAL A 9 9.94 -6.07 10.12
C VAL A 9 10.88 -5.15 9.33
N LEU A 10 11.89 -5.72 8.66
CA LEU A 10 12.79 -4.93 7.82
C LEU A 10 12.07 -4.24 6.66
N ALA A 11 11.13 -4.95 6.02
CA ALA A 11 10.30 -4.37 4.97
C ALA A 11 9.42 -3.22 5.50
N ALA A 12 8.80 -3.39 6.68
CA ALA A 12 7.98 -2.35 7.29
C ALA A 12 8.81 -1.10 7.62
N LEU A 13 10.03 -1.26 8.15
CA LEU A 13 10.94 -0.15 8.42
C LEU A 13 11.34 0.57 7.12
N ALA A 14 11.70 -0.20 6.07
CA ALA A 14 12.05 0.37 4.77
C ALA A 14 10.89 1.15 4.14
N PHE A 15 9.65 0.64 4.21
CA PHE A 15 8.46 1.33 3.74
C PHE A 15 8.15 2.59 4.55
N SER A 16 8.31 2.56 5.87
CA SER A 16 8.12 3.73 6.72
C SER A 16 9.10 4.84 6.35
N PHE A 17 10.38 4.50 6.21
CA PHE A 17 11.40 5.47 5.80
C PHE A 17 11.14 6.04 4.41
N GLN A 18 10.74 5.19 3.46
CA GLN A 18 10.35 5.61 2.12
C GLN A 18 9.17 6.58 2.14
N ASN A 19 8.13 6.33 2.96
CA ASN A 19 6.97 7.21 3.04
C ASN A 19 7.32 8.61 3.57
N VAL A 20 8.27 8.70 4.50
CA VAL A 20 8.78 9.99 4.99
C VAL A 20 9.47 10.75 3.85
N ILE A 21 10.35 10.09 3.08
CA ILE A 21 11.03 10.72 1.93
C ILE A 21 10.02 11.16 0.88
N VAL A 22 9.04 10.33 0.54
CA VAL A 22 7.99 10.68 -0.44
C VAL A 22 7.18 11.88 0.04
N LYS A 23 6.86 11.95 1.34
CA LYS A 23 6.14 13.09 1.91
C LYS A 23 6.95 14.39 1.78
N ASP A 24 8.21 14.35 2.08
CA ASP A 24 9.12 15.51 1.94
C ASP A 24 9.25 15.95 0.48
N LEU A 25 9.51 15.01 -0.42
CA LEU A 25 9.60 15.27 -1.87
C LEU A 25 8.28 15.77 -2.47
N SER A 26 7.15 15.39 -1.91
CA SER A 26 5.82 15.80 -2.43
C SER A 26 5.55 17.30 -2.34
N VAL A 27 6.36 18.03 -1.57
CA VAL A 27 6.31 19.49 -1.45
C VAL A 27 6.97 20.15 -2.66
N SER A 28 8.05 19.58 -3.19
CA SER A 28 8.89 20.15 -4.24
C SER A 28 8.68 19.52 -5.62
N MET A 29 8.27 18.25 -5.67
CA MET A 29 8.12 17.49 -6.91
C MET A 29 6.66 17.11 -7.18
N GLY A 30 6.35 16.94 -8.47
CA GLY A 30 5.05 16.43 -8.90
C GLY A 30 4.84 14.95 -8.47
N THR A 31 3.62 14.59 -8.07
CA THR A 31 3.27 13.21 -7.69
C THR A 31 3.62 12.21 -8.79
N GLY A 32 3.38 12.57 -10.06
CA GLY A 32 3.72 11.74 -11.21
C GLY A 32 5.22 11.53 -11.39
N GLU A 33 6.03 12.54 -11.11
CA GLU A 33 7.49 12.46 -11.18
C GLU A 33 8.03 11.50 -10.13
N ILE A 34 7.57 11.62 -8.89
CA ILE A 34 7.97 10.73 -7.79
C ILE A 34 7.60 9.27 -8.13
N ALA A 35 6.37 9.05 -8.63
CA ALA A 35 5.91 7.72 -9.04
C ALA A 35 6.73 7.16 -10.20
N PHE A 36 7.06 7.99 -11.19
CA PHE A 36 7.86 7.60 -12.35
C PHE A 36 9.29 7.19 -11.94
N PHE A 37 9.99 8.02 -11.19
CA PHE A 37 11.35 7.71 -10.75
C PHE A 37 11.38 6.45 -9.89
N ARG A 38 10.46 6.33 -8.93
CA ARG A 38 10.35 5.14 -8.09
C ARG A 38 10.08 3.89 -8.92
N GLY A 39 9.12 3.95 -9.84
CA GLY A 39 8.76 2.83 -10.70
C GLY A 39 9.93 2.40 -11.58
N THR A 40 10.60 3.37 -12.21
CA THR A 40 11.74 3.11 -13.09
C THR A 40 12.92 2.49 -12.35
N VAL A 41 13.32 3.07 -11.22
CA VAL A 41 14.43 2.54 -10.42
C VAL A 41 14.13 1.13 -9.92
N SER A 42 12.90 0.89 -9.41
CA SER A 42 12.50 -0.44 -8.98
C SER A 42 12.48 -1.45 -10.12
N ALA A 43 11.98 -1.07 -11.29
CA ALA A 43 11.95 -1.94 -12.47
C ALA A 43 13.37 -2.31 -12.93
N VAL A 44 14.28 -1.35 -12.99
CA VAL A 44 15.68 -1.59 -13.36
C VAL A 44 16.35 -2.57 -12.40
N ILE A 45 16.16 -2.37 -11.09
CA ILE A 45 16.73 -3.26 -10.06
C ILE A 45 16.16 -4.67 -10.18
N ILE A 46 14.83 -4.81 -10.34
CA ILE A 46 14.18 -6.12 -10.46
C ILE A 46 14.66 -6.84 -11.73
N VAL A 47 14.70 -6.15 -12.87
CA VAL A 47 15.17 -6.76 -14.14
C VAL A 47 16.63 -7.18 -14.04
N ALA A 48 17.48 -6.38 -13.39
CA ALA A 48 18.88 -6.72 -13.15
C ALA A 48 19.01 -7.98 -12.29
N LEU A 49 18.26 -8.05 -11.18
CA LEU A 49 18.24 -9.21 -10.28
C LEU A 49 17.73 -10.47 -10.99
N MET A 50 16.67 -10.36 -11.81
CA MET A 50 16.15 -11.48 -12.59
C MET A 50 17.19 -12.03 -13.56
N LYS A 51 17.90 -11.13 -14.26
CA LYS A 51 18.97 -11.54 -15.16
C LYS A 51 20.12 -12.24 -14.44
N LEU A 52 20.53 -11.71 -13.28
CA LEU A 52 21.60 -12.32 -12.46
C LEU A 52 21.21 -13.69 -11.91
N GLN A 53 19.95 -13.91 -11.60
CA GLN A 53 19.44 -15.17 -11.07
C GLN A 53 18.97 -16.15 -12.16
N GLY A 54 19.02 -15.77 -13.43
CA GLY A 54 18.57 -16.61 -14.55
C GLY A 54 17.06 -16.87 -14.57
N ILE A 55 16.26 -16.01 -13.89
CA ILE A 55 14.81 -16.17 -13.79
C ILE A 55 14.17 -15.59 -15.06
N HIS A 56 13.41 -16.42 -15.77
CA HIS A 56 12.63 -16.00 -16.93
C HIS A 56 11.16 -15.79 -16.56
N LEU A 57 10.56 -14.72 -17.09
CA LEU A 57 9.11 -14.49 -16.98
C LEU A 57 8.33 -15.56 -17.72
N SER A 58 7.45 -16.30 -17.03
CA SER A 58 6.52 -17.23 -17.66
C SER A 58 5.61 -16.51 -18.65
N HIS A 59 5.38 -17.11 -19.81
CA HIS A 59 4.51 -16.54 -20.83
C HIS A 59 3.03 -16.60 -20.46
N GLU A 60 2.64 -17.60 -19.67
CA GLU A 60 1.24 -17.88 -19.34
C GLU A 60 0.64 -16.83 -18.37
N ASP A 61 1.46 -16.25 -17.49
CA ASP A 61 0.99 -15.30 -16.46
C ASP A 61 1.13 -13.82 -16.85
N ARG A 62 1.61 -13.52 -18.05
CA ARG A 62 1.86 -12.14 -18.50
C ARG A 62 0.65 -11.21 -18.40
N PRO A 63 -0.57 -11.59 -18.85
CA PRO A 63 -1.72 -10.68 -18.76
C PRO A 63 -2.10 -10.38 -17.32
N THR A 64 -2.04 -11.37 -16.43
CA THR A 64 -2.31 -11.21 -15.00
C THR A 64 -1.28 -10.32 -14.32
N LEU A 65 0.01 -10.50 -14.67
CA LEU A 65 1.10 -9.65 -14.17
C LEU A 65 0.96 -8.21 -14.67
N ALA A 66 0.59 -8.01 -15.93
CA ALA A 66 0.36 -6.69 -16.51
C ALA A 66 -0.81 -5.98 -15.82
N LEU A 67 -1.93 -6.67 -15.64
CA LEU A 67 -3.09 -6.14 -14.94
C LEU A 67 -2.74 -5.74 -13.50
N ARG A 68 -2.04 -6.62 -12.77
CA ARG A 68 -1.56 -6.33 -11.41
C ARG A 68 -0.62 -5.13 -11.38
N GLY A 69 0.27 -5.02 -12.37
CA GLY A 69 1.20 -3.89 -12.50
C GLY A 69 0.48 -2.56 -12.72
N VAL A 70 -0.52 -2.55 -13.61
CA VAL A 70 -1.34 -1.35 -13.88
C VAL A 70 -2.14 -0.94 -12.65
N LEU A 71 -2.86 -1.88 -12.02
CA LEU A 71 -3.65 -1.60 -10.82
C LEU A 71 -2.77 -1.13 -9.67
N GLY A 72 -1.62 -1.79 -9.45
CA GLY A 72 -0.65 -1.38 -8.43
C GLY A 72 -0.04 -0.01 -8.71
N GLY A 73 0.23 0.31 -9.98
CA GLY A 73 0.70 1.62 -10.40
C GLY A 73 -0.32 2.74 -10.14
N VAL A 74 -1.57 2.50 -10.48
CA VAL A 74 -2.68 3.44 -10.19
C VAL A 74 -2.81 3.64 -8.68
N GLY A 75 -2.82 2.56 -7.90
CA GLY A 75 -2.86 2.64 -6.44
C GLY A 75 -1.69 3.45 -5.86
N MET A 76 -0.48 3.26 -6.38
CA MET A 76 0.70 4.01 -5.95
C MET A 76 0.55 5.53 -6.23
N VAL A 77 0.05 5.90 -7.40
CA VAL A 77 -0.21 7.31 -7.73
C VAL A 77 -1.28 7.89 -6.82
N CYS A 78 -2.37 7.16 -6.57
CA CYS A 78 -3.42 7.56 -5.64
C CYS A 78 -2.86 7.78 -4.22
N MET A 79 -2.03 6.86 -3.72
CA MET A 79 -1.38 7.00 -2.42
C MET A 79 -0.52 8.26 -2.34
N PHE A 80 0.33 8.50 -3.34
CA PHE A 80 1.21 9.67 -3.34
C PHE A 80 0.44 10.98 -3.48
N TYR A 81 -0.66 10.98 -4.22
CA TYR A 81 -1.53 12.14 -4.30
C TYR A 81 -2.21 12.40 -2.95
N GLY A 82 -2.68 11.35 -2.29
CA GLY A 82 -3.26 11.43 -0.95
C GLY A 82 -2.30 11.99 0.09
N LEU A 83 -1.02 11.59 0.05
CA LEU A 83 0.02 12.06 0.96
C LEU A 83 0.29 13.57 0.91
N ARG A 84 -0.12 14.26 -0.16
CA ARG A 84 0.02 15.72 -0.24
C ARG A 84 -0.89 16.45 0.73
N GLY A 85 -2.12 15.96 0.91
CA GLY A 85 -3.14 16.63 1.70
C GLY A 85 -3.49 15.98 3.02
N VAL A 86 -2.91 14.78 3.31
CA VAL A 86 -3.18 14.02 4.53
C VAL A 86 -1.89 13.88 5.34
N PRO A 87 -1.94 14.04 6.68
CA PRO A 87 -0.81 13.71 7.54
C PRO A 87 -0.36 12.26 7.34
N LEU A 88 0.95 12.00 7.42
CA LEU A 88 1.53 10.68 7.15
C LEU A 88 0.95 9.59 8.07
N GLY A 89 0.68 9.93 9.34
CA GLY A 89 0.06 9.02 10.28
C GLY A 89 -1.33 8.57 9.84
N ASP A 90 -2.18 9.53 9.45
CA ASP A 90 -3.55 9.28 9.02
C ASP A 90 -3.57 8.47 7.71
N ALA A 91 -2.70 8.82 6.75
CA ALA A 91 -2.55 8.07 5.50
C ALA A 91 -2.11 6.62 5.76
N SER A 92 -1.20 6.40 6.70
CA SER A 92 -0.74 5.06 7.07
C SER A 92 -1.87 4.21 7.67
N ILE A 93 -2.71 4.80 8.50
CA ILE A 93 -3.83 4.09 9.13
C ILE A 93 -4.94 3.83 8.12
N LEU A 94 -5.28 4.80 7.27
CA LEU A 94 -6.23 4.59 6.18
C LEU A 94 -5.78 3.47 5.23
N SER A 95 -4.48 3.38 4.94
CA SER A 95 -3.91 2.27 4.16
C SER A 95 -4.07 0.91 4.82
N GLN A 96 -4.12 0.83 6.15
CA GLN A 96 -4.34 -0.43 6.86
C GLN A 96 -5.77 -0.97 6.70
N LEU A 97 -6.73 -0.13 6.29
CA LEU A 97 -8.07 -0.58 5.94
C LEU A 97 -8.07 -1.52 4.73
N SER A 98 -7.00 -1.53 3.91
CA SER A 98 -6.86 -2.50 2.82
C SER A 98 -6.90 -3.94 3.34
N ALA A 99 -6.28 -4.21 4.48
CA ALA A 99 -6.33 -5.55 5.09
C ALA A 99 -7.76 -5.97 5.47
N PHE A 100 -8.59 -5.00 5.90
CA PHE A 100 -10.01 -5.24 6.16
C PHE A 100 -10.76 -5.56 4.86
N PHE A 101 -10.60 -4.74 3.82
CA PHE A 101 -11.28 -4.95 2.54
C PHE A 101 -10.87 -6.26 1.89
N VAL A 102 -9.56 -6.58 1.88
CA VAL A 102 -9.07 -7.87 1.37
C VAL A 102 -9.73 -9.05 2.09
N MET A 103 -9.80 -9.01 3.41
CA MET A 103 -10.42 -10.07 4.20
C MET A 103 -11.92 -10.17 3.95
N LEU A 104 -12.60 -9.02 3.84
CA LEU A 104 -14.03 -8.95 3.53
C LEU A 104 -14.33 -9.52 2.14
N PHE A 105 -13.56 -9.13 1.13
CA PHE A 105 -13.72 -9.64 -0.23
C PHE A 105 -13.36 -11.12 -0.35
N ALA A 106 -12.32 -11.59 0.34
CA ALA A 106 -12.00 -13.02 0.40
C ALA A 106 -13.16 -13.83 0.99
N ALA A 107 -13.79 -13.35 2.06
CA ALA A 107 -14.95 -14.01 2.64
C ALA A 107 -16.15 -14.03 1.70
N ILE A 108 -16.42 -12.93 0.98
CA ILE A 108 -17.60 -12.79 0.10
C ILE A 108 -17.39 -13.54 -1.24
N PHE A 109 -16.25 -13.30 -1.91
CA PHE A 109 -16.03 -13.82 -3.26
C PHE A 109 -15.44 -15.23 -3.27
N LEU A 110 -14.50 -15.52 -2.35
CA LEU A 110 -13.86 -16.83 -2.27
C LEU A 110 -14.59 -17.78 -1.30
N LYS A 111 -15.59 -17.25 -0.56
CA LYS A 111 -16.32 -18.01 0.49
C LYS A 111 -15.36 -18.61 1.54
N GLU A 112 -14.24 -17.96 1.76
CA GLU A 112 -13.28 -18.39 2.79
C GLU A 112 -13.79 -18.06 4.18
N VAL A 113 -13.58 -18.99 5.10
CA VAL A 113 -13.97 -18.78 6.51
C VAL A 113 -12.91 -17.91 7.17
N ILE A 114 -13.32 -16.73 7.65
CA ILE A 114 -12.41 -15.84 8.38
C ILE A 114 -11.94 -16.56 9.66
N PRO A 115 -10.63 -16.80 9.82
CA PRO A 115 -10.13 -17.46 11.00
C PRO A 115 -10.40 -16.57 12.24
N LYS A 116 -10.96 -17.15 13.30
CA LYS A 116 -11.29 -16.43 14.54
C LYS A 116 -10.11 -15.61 15.10
N LYS A 117 -8.89 -16.07 14.86
CA LYS A 117 -7.65 -15.39 15.26
C LYS A 117 -7.40 -14.07 14.49
N ALA A 118 -7.99 -13.90 13.31
CA ALA A 118 -7.85 -12.68 12.50
C ALA A 118 -8.88 -11.60 12.88
N VAL A 119 -9.95 -11.95 13.57
CA VAL A 119 -11.00 -11.02 14.00
C VAL A 119 -10.46 -10.00 15.01
N LEU A 120 -9.63 -10.44 15.95
CA LEU A 120 -9.08 -9.56 16.98
C LEU A 120 -8.19 -8.44 16.39
N PRO A 121 -7.17 -8.74 15.56
CA PRO A 121 -6.41 -7.71 14.86
C PRO A 121 -7.29 -6.76 14.02
N LEU A 122 -8.34 -7.29 13.41
CA LEU A 122 -9.27 -6.51 12.59
C LEU A 122 -10.01 -5.45 13.42
N ILE A 123 -10.50 -5.82 14.60
CA ILE A 123 -11.16 -4.89 15.53
C ILE A 123 -10.18 -3.78 15.96
N PHE A 124 -8.91 -4.12 16.22
CA PHE A 124 -7.89 -3.14 16.57
C PHE A 124 -7.56 -2.20 15.39
N ILE A 125 -7.54 -2.69 14.15
CA ILE A 125 -7.32 -1.86 12.96
C ILE A 125 -8.47 -0.88 12.78
N ILE A 126 -9.72 -1.34 12.86
CA ILE A 126 -10.91 -0.50 12.73
C ILE A 126 -10.99 0.51 13.88
N GLY A 127 -10.78 0.06 15.11
CA GLY A 127 -10.76 0.92 16.28
C GLY A 127 -9.67 1.99 16.20
N GLY A 128 -8.46 1.62 15.80
CA GLY A 128 -7.35 2.54 15.59
C GLY A 128 -7.63 3.55 14.48
N ALA A 129 -8.15 3.09 13.36
CA ALA A 129 -8.55 3.96 12.25
C ALA A 129 -9.64 4.96 12.67
N SER A 130 -10.63 4.52 13.44
CA SER A 130 -11.71 5.37 13.94
C SER A 130 -11.21 6.45 14.91
N LEU A 131 -10.23 6.14 15.74
CA LEU A 131 -9.61 7.10 16.67
C LEU A 131 -8.81 8.19 15.94
N VAL A 132 -8.15 7.83 14.84
CA VAL A 132 -7.29 8.76 14.08
C VAL A 132 -8.10 9.66 13.16
N VAL A 133 -9.12 9.12 12.49
CA VAL A 133 -10.01 9.90 11.60
C VAL A 133 -10.78 10.99 12.39
N ARG A 134 -10.76 10.98 13.73
CA ARG A 134 -11.44 11.96 14.58
C ARG A 134 -12.83 12.30 14.03
N PRO A 135 -13.86 11.44 14.21
CA PRO A 135 -15.18 11.62 13.60
C PRO A 135 -15.90 12.92 13.98
N LEU A 136 -15.34 13.70 14.90
CA LEU A 136 -15.87 15.00 15.36
C LEU A 136 -15.35 16.20 14.56
N HIS A 137 -14.34 16.03 13.70
CA HIS A 137 -13.87 17.05 12.78
C HIS A 137 -14.00 16.54 11.35
N PHE A 138 -15.10 16.89 10.69
CA PHE A 138 -15.39 16.55 9.28
C PHE A 138 -14.35 17.08 8.28
N ASP A 139 -13.44 17.96 8.71
CA ASP A 139 -12.32 18.47 7.90
C ASP A 139 -11.28 17.37 7.56
N ALA A 140 -11.27 16.24 8.26
CA ALA A 140 -10.40 15.11 7.97
C ALA A 140 -10.84 14.30 6.73
N PHE A 141 -12.09 14.43 6.28
CA PHE A 141 -12.59 13.82 5.05
C PHE A 141 -12.37 14.76 3.87
N ASN A 142 -11.12 14.95 3.53
CA ASN A 142 -10.72 15.71 2.35
C ASN A 142 -10.67 14.78 1.13
N VAL A 143 -10.77 15.34 -0.08
CA VAL A 143 -10.61 14.61 -1.35
C VAL A 143 -9.35 13.70 -1.33
N TYR A 144 -8.30 14.15 -0.69
CA TYR A 144 -7.04 13.40 -0.53
C TYR A 144 -7.21 12.09 0.27
N SER A 145 -8.07 12.06 1.27
CA SER A 145 -8.37 10.84 2.05
C SER A 145 -9.06 9.78 1.20
N LEU A 146 -9.91 10.20 0.23
CA LEU A 146 -10.53 9.30 -0.73
C LEU A 146 -9.50 8.63 -1.64
N PHE A 147 -8.45 9.34 -2.05
CA PHE A 147 -7.37 8.76 -2.83
C PHE A 147 -6.57 7.71 -2.05
N VAL A 148 -6.33 7.94 -0.75
CA VAL A 148 -5.69 6.95 0.12
C VAL A 148 -6.58 5.72 0.30
N LEU A 149 -7.90 5.90 0.44
CA LEU A 149 -8.85 4.79 0.52
C LEU A 149 -8.99 4.04 -0.81
N ALA A 150 -8.93 4.75 -1.94
CA ALA A 150 -9.04 4.12 -3.26
C ALA A 150 -7.86 3.20 -3.60
N GLN A 151 -6.69 3.42 -2.98
CA GLN A 151 -5.54 2.53 -3.13
C GLN A 151 -5.59 1.34 -2.16
N ALA A 152 -6.37 1.44 -1.07
CA ALA A 152 -6.51 0.39 -0.06
C ALA A 152 -7.34 -0.78 -0.55
#